data_409a4c9d8b1c6257f3968868cb918220
#
_entry.id   409a4c9d8b1c6257f3968868cb918220
#
_cell.length_a   1.000
_cell.length_b   1.000
_cell.length_c   1.000
_cell.angle_alpha   90.00
_cell.angle_beta   90.00
_cell.angle_gamma   90.00
#
_symmetry.space_group_name_H-M   'P 1'
#
loop_
_entity.id
_entity.type
_entity.pdbx_description
1 polymer ?
#
loop_
_entity_poly.entity_id
_entity_poly.type
_entity_poly.pdbx_seq_one_letter_code
_entity_poly.pdbx_strand_id
1 'polypeptide(L)' 'MLQEWAQGKGLPTPVYREVERTGPHHDPQFRVAVDLPGLAPAEGVGGSKRAAEKVAASVMIEREGVAGGSNDG' A
#
# COMPACT_ATOMS: atom_id res chain seq x y z
N MET A 1 7.04 0.62 -8.57
CA MET A 1 5.87 1.09 -7.84
C MET A 1 4.76 0.07 -7.89
N LEU A 2 3.82 0.18 -6.97
CA LEU A 2 2.75 -0.81 -6.86
C LEU A 2 1.94 -0.95 -8.13
N GLN A 3 1.68 0.16 -8.79
CA GLN A 3 0.89 0.13 -10.02
C GLN A 3 1.57 -0.72 -11.10
N GLU A 4 2.87 -0.53 -11.26
CA GLU A 4 3.64 -1.31 -12.24
C GLU A 4 3.70 -2.77 -11.84
N TRP A 5 3.87 -3.02 -10.55
CA TRP A 5 3.89 -4.38 -10.04
C TRP A 5 2.56 -5.09 -10.32
N ALA A 6 1.45 -4.39 -10.06
CA ALA A 6 0.13 -4.95 -10.28
C ALA A 6 -0.11 -5.23 -11.77
N GLN A 7 0.29 -4.29 -12.62
CA GLN A 7 0.13 -4.49 -14.06
C GLN A 7 0.94 -5.66 -14.57
N GLY A 8 2.15 -5.83 -14.03
CA GLY A 8 2.97 -6.96 -14.40
C GLY A 8 2.38 -8.30 -14.03
N LYS A 9 1.47 -8.31 -13.06
CA LYS A 9 0.77 -9.52 -12.66
C LYS A 9 -0.62 -9.64 -13.27
N GLY A 10 -0.98 -8.72 -14.15
CA GLY A 10 -2.30 -8.73 -14.78
C GLY A 10 -3.40 -8.25 -13.87
N LEU A 11 -3.07 -7.55 -12.82
CA LEU A 11 -4.06 -7.03 -11.87
C LEU A 11 -4.49 -5.63 -12.28
N PRO A 12 -5.70 -5.21 -11.90
CA PRO A 12 -6.14 -3.85 -12.17
C PRO A 12 -5.38 -2.84 -11.32
N THR A 13 -5.57 -1.57 -11.64
CA THR A 13 -4.92 -0.48 -10.93
C THR A 13 -5.33 -0.52 -9.45
N PRO A 14 -4.36 -0.38 -8.53
CA PRO A 14 -4.68 -0.35 -7.10
C PRO A 14 -5.56 0.84 -6.75
N VAL A 15 -6.43 0.64 -5.77
CA VAL A 15 -7.31 1.70 -5.26
C VAL A 15 -6.88 2.01 -3.84
N TYR A 16 -6.59 3.30 -3.58
CA TYR A 16 -6.21 3.76 -2.25
C TYR A 16 -7.38 4.45 -1.60
N ARG A 17 -7.54 4.25 -0.29
CA ARG A 17 -8.59 4.91 0.47
C ARG A 17 -8.05 5.31 1.83
N GLU A 18 -8.45 6.47 2.29
CA GLU A 18 -8.08 6.93 3.62
C GLU A 18 -8.95 6.22 4.64
N VAL A 19 -8.31 5.52 5.57
CA VAL A 19 -9.01 4.75 6.58
C VAL A 19 -9.22 5.59 7.84
N GLU A 20 -8.17 6.34 8.22
CA GLU A 20 -8.22 7.06 9.49
C GLU A 20 -7.22 8.20 9.43
N ARG A 21 -7.53 9.25 10.19
CA ARG A 21 -6.61 10.36 10.40
C ARG A 21 -6.59 10.66 11.88
N THR A 22 -5.40 10.66 12.48
CA THR A 22 -5.23 10.90 13.89
C THR A 22 -4.10 11.89 14.11
N GLY A 23 -3.87 12.24 15.38
CA GLY A 23 -2.81 13.13 15.75
C GLY A 23 -3.22 14.59 15.74
N PRO A 24 -2.36 15.46 16.28
CA PRO A 24 -2.66 16.89 16.36
C PRO A 24 -2.66 17.53 14.98
N HIS A 25 -3.29 18.71 14.91
CA HIS A 25 -3.46 19.40 13.65
C HIS A 25 -2.14 19.69 12.94
N HIS A 26 -1.10 19.96 13.72
CA HIS A 26 0.20 20.32 13.16
C HIS A 26 1.11 19.10 12.96
N ASP A 27 0.65 17.91 13.35
CA ASP A 27 1.43 16.69 13.18
C ASP A 27 0.48 15.52 12.97
N PRO A 28 -0.28 15.54 11.87
CA PRO A 28 -1.27 14.50 11.64
C PRO A 28 -0.63 13.18 11.24
N GLN A 29 -1.35 12.11 11.54
CA GLN A 29 -1.01 10.78 11.08
C GLN A 29 -2.15 10.29 10.21
N PHE A 30 -1.82 9.83 9.03
CA PHE A 30 -2.81 9.30 8.10
C PHE A 30 -2.65 7.79 7.98
N ARG A 31 -3.75 7.09 7.99
CA ARG A 31 -3.77 5.66 7.70
C ARG A 31 -4.50 5.46 6.39
N VAL A 32 -3.84 4.81 5.45
CA VAL A 32 -4.38 4.59 4.11
C VAL A 32 -4.33 3.09 3.83
N ALA A 33 -5.40 2.58 3.24
CA ALA A 33 -5.43 1.20 2.78
C ALA A 33 -5.35 1.18 1.26
N VAL A 34 -4.71 0.16 0.73
CA VAL A 34 -4.70 -0.08 -0.71
C VAL A 34 -5.37 -1.42 -0.98
N ASP A 35 -6.26 -1.42 -1.96
CA ASP A 35 -7.02 -2.60 -2.32
C ASP A 35 -6.67 -3.07 -3.72
N LEU A 36 -6.51 -4.38 -3.86
CA LEU A 36 -6.38 -5.03 -5.16
C LEU A 36 -7.31 -6.23 -5.16
N PRO A 37 -8.04 -6.47 -6.26
CA PRO A 37 -8.94 -7.60 -6.31
C PRO A 37 -8.22 -8.92 -6.08
N GLY A 38 -8.82 -9.76 -5.25
CA GLY A 38 -8.25 -11.06 -4.96
C GLY A 38 -7.17 -11.06 -3.91
N LEU A 39 -6.77 -9.89 -3.42
CA LEU A 39 -5.74 -9.79 -2.38
C LEU A 39 -6.31 -9.08 -1.17
N ALA A 40 -5.81 -9.44 0.00
CA ALA A 40 -6.19 -8.74 1.21
C ALA A 40 -5.65 -7.33 1.18
N PRO A 41 -6.41 -6.34 1.71
CA PRO A 41 -5.91 -4.97 1.72
C PRO A 41 -4.62 -4.84 2.53
N ALA A 42 -3.81 -3.87 2.16
CA ALA A 42 -2.62 -3.51 2.93
C ALA A 42 -2.78 -2.08 3.41
N GLU A 43 -2.25 -1.80 4.59
CA GLU A 43 -2.38 -0.48 5.19
C GLU A 43 -1.02 0.12 5.45
N GLY A 44 -0.95 1.45 5.39
CA GLY A 44 0.24 2.18 5.72
C GLY A 44 -0.12 3.43 6.49
N VAL A 45 0.81 3.90 7.30
CA VAL A 45 0.65 5.10 8.11
C VAL A 45 1.79 6.05 7.77
N GLY A 46 1.46 7.32 7.67
CA GLY A 46 2.47 8.34 7.38
C GLY A 46 2.01 9.71 7.80
N GLY A 47 2.93 10.67 7.75
CA GLY A 47 2.65 12.05 8.13
C GLY A 47 1.85 12.82 7.09
N SER A 48 1.66 12.24 5.92
CA SER A 48 0.80 12.79 4.89
C SER A 48 0.09 11.64 4.21
N LYS A 49 -0.98 11.98 3.49
CA LYS A 49 -1.73 10.95 2.78
C LYS A 49 -0.82 10.24 1.78
N ARG A 50 0.00 11.00 1.05
CA ARG A 50 0.91 10.42 0.08
C ARG A 50 1.94 9.51 0.74
N ALA A 51 2.48 9.92 1.88
CA ALA A 51 3.44 9.09 2.60
C ALA A 51 2.78 7.80 3.05
N ALA A 52 1.55 7.88 3.55
CA ALA A 52 0.82 6.69 3.97
C ALA A 52 0.54 5.77 2.78
N GLU A 53 0.21 6.33 1.62
CA GLU A 53 0.00 5.54 0.42
C GLU A 53 1.26 4.79 0.02
N LYS A 54 2.41 5.45 0.10
CA LYS A 54 3.68 4.80 -0.22
C LYS A 54 3.96 3.64 0.71
N VAL A 55 3.68 3.82 1.99
CA VAL A 55 3.87 2.75 2.96
C VAL A 55 2.91 1.60 2.68
N ALA A 56 1.66 1.90 2.41
CA ALA A 56 0.69 0.85 2.08
C ALA A 56 1.12 0.07 0.84
N ALA A 57 1.59 0.77 -0.18
CA ALA A 57 2.06 0.12 -1.40
C ALA A 57 3.25 -0.79 -1.11
N SER A 58 4.19 -0.32 -0.28
CA SER A 58 5.35 -1.11 0.09
C SER A 58 4.94 -2.37 0.84
N VAL A 59 3.99 -2.25 1.76
CA VAL A 59 3.50 -3.39 2.51
C VAL A 59 2.88 -4.42 1.57
N MET A 60 2.07 -3.95 0.62
CA MET A 60 1.45 -4.84 -0.35
C MET A 60 2.49 -5.58 -1.17
N ILE A 61 3.47 -4.86 -1.69
CA ILE A 61 4.51 -5.46 -2.52
C ILE A 61 5.33 -6.46 -1.71
N GLU A 62 5.71 -6.09 -0.48
CA GLU A 62 6.47 -7.00 0.37
C GLU A 62 5.70 -8.28 0.66
N ARG A 63 4.42 -8.13 1.00
CA ARG A 63 3.63 -9.28 1.38
C ARG A 63 3.38 -10.22 0.19
N GLU A 64 3.06 -9.64 -0.97
CA GLU A 64 2.70 -10.44 -2.12
C GLU A 64 3.85 -10.65 -3.09
N GLY A 65 4.69 -9.63 -3.25
CA GLY A 65 5.78 -9.71 -4.20
C GLY A 65 6.99 -10.46 -3.68
N VAL A 66 7.31 -10.27 -2.41
CA VAL A 66 8.46 -10.94 -1.82
C VAL A 66 8.24 -12.44 -1.81
N ALA A 67 7.00 -12.86 -1.53
CA ALA A 67 6.69 -14.29 -1.53
C ALA A 67 7.04 -14.93 -2.86
N GLY A 68 6.88 -14.19 -3.95
CA GLY A 68 7.25 -14.71 -5.26
C GLY A 68 8.69 -14.47 -5.61
N GLY A 69 9.26 -13.38 -5.12
CA GLY A 69 10.61 -13.00 -5.49
C GLY A 69 11.68 -13.64 -4.64
N SER A 70 11.34 -13.93 -3.39
CA SER A 70 12.34 -14.44 -2.45
C SER A 70 12.88 -15.79 -2.86
N ASN A 71 12.15 -16.52 -3.64
CA ASN A 71 12.59 -17.85 -4.02
C ASN A 71 13.68 -17.84 -5.07
N ASP A 72 13.95 -16.71 -5.65
CA ASP A 72 15.05 -16.63 -6.61
C ASP A 72 16.37 -16.40 -5.91
N GLY A 73 16.30 -16.09 -4.66
CA GLY A 73 17.51 -15.92 -3.87
C GLY A 73 18.13 -17.21 -3.54
#